data_0406a414ea269fc24c58fb745105c0f7
#
_entry.id   0406a414ea269fc24c58fb745105c0f7
#
_cell.length_a   1.000
_cell.length_b   1.000
_cell.length_c   1.000
_cell.angle_alpha   90.00
_cell.angle_beta   90.00
_cell.angle_gamma   90.00
#
_symmetry.space_group_name_H-M   'P 1'
#
loop_
_entity.id
_entity.type
_entity.pdbx_description
1 polymer ?
#
loop_
_entity_poly.entity_id
_entity_poly.type
_entity_poly.pdbx_seq_one_letter_code
_entity_poly.pdbx_strand_id
1 'polypeptide(L)'
;MTNSKNSKEIYELAEKIALDDFDKLEEQHEFSHTYTRKKKLFMEEMKPQNGQPLKKRKRHRMLIAAACLLIGMPTTVFGAVKVYNMIVQKQNYEVNVSVTNKDSKKADKWYKLKIDKLPENMEAIDDSAMKYSFKDNDANGGFSFSLWRVGENADFQTLYSKSYEEKEIGGKKAVIVHKETGNNNVMFDRKVFLFFEKEGIMLESFIGSDINEEQMIDVLGNISLEPTSKEKASHISNYDKKYFSQADEPKKSKVIPLKKDSKRLFHIGQKVPVTISMDNSQIEYVIEKVEVFDSIKDFKQENFNELGLGILSKKKALDQTGKLLSYRRDEYKLGNGKDSIDTLVDSKLVNVKFVYLTTTVKNIGKKSTEEIYMHPSIKQLKFEGNAWKYAKEEGMDATRIMTGEVDYLEPHGDGKSFYNIGSITSGQTMKVNLGYFVDEDKLDSIFLDAFNYRGIGDTENMNSKNRWWFDIRQ
;
A
#
# COMPACT_ATOMS: atom_id res chain seq x y z
N MET A 1 -6.38 41.65 35.86
CA MET A 1 -5.26 40.86 36.40
C MET A 1 -5.75 39.51 36.94
N THR A 2 -6.42 38.71 36.13
CA THR A 2 -7.04 37.42 36.58
C THR A 2 -6.77 36.22 35.63
N ASN A 3 -5.95 36.38 34.56
CA ASN A 3 -5.71 35.32 33.59
C ASN A 3 -4.39 34.53 33.72
N SER A 4 -3.53 34.86 34.68
CA SER A 4 -2.22 34.20 34.80
C SER A 4 -2.20 33.05 35.81
N LYS A 5 -3.17 32.99 36.75
CA LYS A 5 -3.27 31.86 37.70
C LYS A 5 -3.84 30.58 37.08
N ASN A 6 -4.86 30.73 36.25
CA ASN A 6 -5.50 29.56 35.60
C ASN A 6 -4.58 28.78 34.65
N SER A 7 -3.65 29.44 33.98
CA SER A 7 -2.75 28.73 33.05
C SER A 7 -1.70 27.89 33.79
N LYS A 8 -1.23 28.35 34.97
CA LYS A 8 -0.25 27.59 35.74
C LYS A 8 -0.81 26.35 36.37
N GLU A 9 -2.04 26.42 36.90
CA GLU A 9 -2.76 25.26 37.46
C GLU A 9 -3.11 24.22 36.39
N ILE A 10 -3.43 24.64 35.16
CA ILE A 10 -3.68 23.73 34.03
C ILE A 10 -2.38 23.03 33.61
N TYR A 11 -1.24 23.72 33.60
CA TYR A 11 0.06 23.12 33.28
C TYR A 11 0.50 22.12 34.36
N GLU A 12 0.33 22.44 35.66
CA GLU A 12 0.66 21.56 36.76
C GLU A 12 -0.25 20.30 36.78
N LEU A 13 -1.52 20.45 36.40
CA LEU A 13 -2.46 19.32 36.27
C LEU A 13 -2.12 18.43 35.07
N ALA A 14 -1.76 19.02 33.92
CA ALA A 14 -1.35 18.27 32.73
C ALA A 14 -0.04 17.52 32.96
N GLU A 15 0.93 18.13 33.67
CA GLU A 15 2.18 17.49 34.04
C GLU A 15 1.96 16.32 35.01
N LYS A 16 1.04 16.49 35.98
CA LYS A 16 0.68 15.44 36.92
C LYS A 16 -0.02 14.25 36.23
N ILE A 17 -0.94 14.51 35.30
CA ILE A 17 -1.63 13.45 34.54
C ILE A 17 -0.62 12.69 33.65
N ALA A 18 0.30 13.41 32.98
CA ALA A 18 1.32 12.79 32.17
C ALA A 18 2.30 11.90 32.98
N LEU A 19 2.63 12.30 34.20
CA LEU A 19 3.47 11.51 35.09
C LEU A 19 2.73 10.30 35.69
N ASP A 20 1.46 10.45 36.07
CA ASP A 20 0.61 9.37 36.58
C ASP A 20 0.35 8.28 35.51
N ASP A 21 0.24 8.65 34.24
CA ASP A 21 0.08 7.68 33.15
C ASP A 21 1.41 6.96 32.81
N PHE A 22 2.56 7.61 33.05
CA PHE A 22 3.87 6.99 32.91
C PHE A 22 4.16 5.95 33.99
N ASP A 23 3.71 6.20 35.20
CA ASP A 23 3.92 5.28 36.35
C ASP A 23 2.95 4.07 36.36
N LYS A 24 1.88 4.11 35.52
CA LYS A 24 0.93 3.00 35.38
C LYS A 24 1.28 2.00 34.27
N LEU A 25 2.31 2.27 33.45
CA LEU A 25 2.83 1.31 32.49
C LEU A 25 3.70 0.28 33.23
N GLU A 26 3.13 -0.87 33.59
CA GLU A 26 3.90 -2.03 34.02
C GLU A 26 4.91 -2.41 32.93
N GLU A 27 6.18 -2.13 33.19
CA GLU A 27 7.29 -2.41 32.27
C GLU A 27 7.52 -3.91 32.14
N GLN A 28 7.14 -4.49 31.01
CA GLN A 28 7.64 -5.80 30.55
C GLN A 28 8.58 -5.68 29.33
N HIS A 29 9.25 -4.55 29.14
CA HIS A 29 10.25 -4.41 28.10
C HIS A 29 11.63 -4.09 28.69
N GLU A 30 12.57 -5.05 28.53
CA GLU A 30 13.99 -4.77 28.71
C GLU A 30 14.48 -3.77 27.66
N PHE A 31 14.72 -2.54 28.09
CA PHE A 31 15.34 -1.54 27.23
C PHE A 31 16.77 -1.93 26.89
N SER A 32 17.18 -1.67 25.63
CA SER A 32 18.54 -1.97 25.20
C SER A 32 19.58 -1.30 26.13
N HIS A 33 20.73 -1.95 26.33
CA HIS A 33 21.84 -1.40 27.11
C HIS A 33 22.24 0.02 26.71
N THR A 34 22.10 0.37 25.44
CA THR A 34 22.36 1.70 24.89
C THR A 34 21.35 2.73 25.37
N TYR A 35 20.07 2.37 25.46
CA TYR A 35 19.02 3.26 25.99
C TYR A 35 19.19 3.48 27.49
N THR A 36 19.41 2.42 28.26
CA THR A 36 19.62 2.47 29.71
C THR A 36 20.85 3.32 30.05
N ARG A 37 21.92 3.21 29.28
CA ARG A 37 23.12 4.04 29.43
C ARG A 37 22.86 5.53 29.11
N LYS A 38 22.15 5.82 28.03
CA LYS A 38 21.76 7.20 27.64
C LYS A 38 20.81 7.82 28.66
N LYS A 39 19.83 7.05 29.16
CA LYS A 39 18.91 7.48 30.23
C LYS A 39 19.69 7.82 31.50
N LYS A 40 20.66 7.00 31.90
CA LYS A 40 21.50 7.23 33.08
C LYS A 40 22.34 8.48 32.95
N LEU A 41 23.01 8.70 31.80
CA LEU A 41 23.80 9.90 31.53
C LEU A 41 22.92 11.18 31.57
N PHE A 42 21.74 11.14 30.97
CA PHE A 42 20.79 12.24 30.99
C PHE A 42 20.29 12.57 32.40
N MET A 43 19.99 11.53 33.21
CA MET A 43 19.58 11.71 34.62
C MET A 43 20.72 12.20 35.51
N GLU A 44 21.99 11.89 35.19
CA GLU A 44 23.17 12.44 35.89
C GLU A 44 23.43 13.92 35.54
N GLU A 45 23.21 14.31 34.29
CA GLU A 45 23.29 15.73 33.86
C GLU A 45 22.19 16.61 34.46
N MET A 46 21.03 16.01 34.79
CA MET A 46 19.86 16.69 35.38
C MET A 46 19.93 16.82 36.90
N LYS A 47 20.91 16.20 37.60
CA LYS A 47 21.07 16.39 39.05
C LYS A 47 21.52 17.82 39.33
N PRO A 48 20.85 18.55 40.24
CA PRO A 48 21.25 19.91 40.57
C PRO A 48 22.63 19.90 41.21
N GLN A 49 23.60 20.50 40.55
CA GLN A 49 24.87 20.82 41.17
C GLN A 49 24.65 21.89 42.21
N ASN A 50 25.15 21.62 43.43
CA ASN A 50 24.97 22.40 44.63
C ASN A 50 25.02 23.93 44.49
N GLY A 51 23.94 24.60 44.89
CA GLY A 51 23.97 25.80 45.70
C GLY A 51 24.35 27.12 45.04
N GLN A 52 24.02 27.43 43.76
CA GLN A 52 24.03 28.79 43.27
C GLN A 52 22.74 29.16 42.53
N PRO A 53 22.16 30.37 42.75
CA PRO A 53 20.94 30.78 42.08
C PRO A 53 21.26 31.06 40.61
N LEU A 54 20.74 30.22 39.72
CA LEU A 54 20.84 30.35 38.25
C LEU A 54 20.16 31.65 37.82
N LYS A 55 20.97 32.64 37.38
CA LYS A 55 20.53 33.83 36.64
C LYS A 55 19.62 33.39 35.48
N LYS A 56 18.44 34.02 35.40
CA LYS A 56 17.45 33.86 34.32
C LYS A 56 18.10 34.11 32.93
N ARG A 57 18.71 33.11 32.35
CA ARG A 57 19.18 33.11 30.97
C ARG A 57 18.36 32.10 30.18
N LYS A 58 17.38 32.66 29.44
CA LYS A 58 16.71 32.07 28.23
C LYS A 58 16.60 30.53 28.17
N ARG A 59 15.69 29.97 28.95
CA ARG A 59 15.19 28.60 28.78
C ARG A 59 14.29 28.50 27.53
N HIS A 60 14.85 28.68 26.34
CA HIS A 60 14.10 28.61 25.08
C HIS A 60 14.65 27.55 24.13
N ARG A 61 15.49 26.62 24.58
CA ARG A 61 16.16 25.68 23.68
C ARG A 61 16.22 24.22 24.14
N MET A 62 15.43 23.76 25.12
CA MET A 62 15.43 22.32 25.49
C MET A 62 14.05 21.78 25.87
N LEU A 63 13.04 22.12 25.12
CA LEU A 63 11.75 21.43 25.10
C LEU A 63 11.37 21.16 23.65
N ILE A 64 12.26 20.43 22.95
CA ILE A 64 11.99 19.83 21.65
C ILE A 64 11.91 18.33 21.88
N ALA A 65 10.87 17.91 22.57
CA ALA A 65 10.34 16.54 22.53
C ALA A 65 8.93 16.61 23.09
N ALA A 66 7.96 16.73 22.22
CA ALA A 66 6.52 16.95 22.38
C ALA A 66 6.11 18.43 22.19
N ALA A 67 6.44 19.00 21.04
CA ALA A 67 5.79 20.23 20.61
C ALA A 67 4.46 19.85 19.94
N CYS A 68 3.41 19.71 20.76
CA CYS A 68 2.05 19.95 20.28
C CYS A 68 2.00 21.45 19.90
N LEU A 69 2.34 21.78 18.67
CA LEU A 69 2.08 23.10 18.13
C LEU A 69 0.58 23.22 17.87
N LEU A 70 -0.14 23.69 18.91
CA LEU A 70 -1.49 24.21 18.76
C LEU A 70 -1.39 25.54 18.02
N ILE A 71 -1.22 25.49 16.70
CA ILE A 71 -1.35 26.66 15.85
C ILE A 71 -2.82 26.76 15.45
N GLY A 72 -3.63 27.38 16.31
CA GLY A 72 -4.91 27.88 15.90
C GLY A 72 -4.71 29.03 14.93
N MET A 73 -4.85 28.83 13.63
CA MET A 73 -4.89 29.95 12.69
C MET A 73 -6.07 30.87 13.05
N PRO A 74 -5.83 32.19 13.30
CA PRO A 74 -6.92 33.12 13.50
C PRO A 74 -7.57 33.39 12.14
N THR A 75 -8.70 32.73 11.86
CA THR A 75 -9.55 33.15 10.76
C THR A 75 -10.35 34.36 11.22
N THR A 76 -9.96 35.52 10.78
CA THR A 76 -10.79 36.74 10.85
C THR A 76 -11.91 36.62 9.81
N VAL A 77 -12.98 35.94 10.19
CA VAL A 77 -14.28 36.08 9.52
C VAL A 77 -15.27 36.53 10.58
N PHE A 78 -15.79 37.72 10.41
CA PHE A 78 -16.80 38.32 11.27
C PHE A 78 -18.00 37.41 11.44
N GLY A 79 -18.28 36.96 12.67
CA GLY A 79 -19.62 36.54 13.09
C GLY A 79 -20.01 35.08 12.90
N ALA A 80 -19.18 34.20 12.32
CA ALA A 80 -19.50 32.76 12.24
C ALA A 80 -18.94 32.01 13.46
N VAL A 81 -19.78 31.32 14.20
CA VAL A 81 -19.31 30.37 15.23
C VAL A 81 -18.47 29.29 14.52
N LYS A 82 -17.22 29.14 14.94
CA LYS A 82 -16.29 28.13 14.37
C LYS A 82 -16.84 26.74 14.69
N VAL A 83 -17.45 26.10 13.70
CA VAL A 83 -18.12 24.80 13.84
C VAL A 83 -17.10 23.66 13.91
N TYR A 84 -15.99 23.80 13.18
CA TYR A 84 -14.94 22.80 13.12
C TYR A 84 -13.62 23.29 13.73
N ASN A 85 -12.94 22.38 14.41
CA ASN A 85 -11.56 22.57 14.88
C ASN A 85 -10.67 21.51 14.25
N MET A 86 -9.61 21.92 13.55
CA MET A 86 -8.61 21.04 12.94
C MET A 86 -7.29 21.19 13.69
N ILE A 87 -6.70 20.07 14.10
CA ILE A 87 -5.44 20.00 14.82
C ILE A 87 -4.52 19.04 14.08
N VAL A 88 -3.27 19.41 13.89
CA VAL A 88 -2.26 18.56 13.27
C VAL A 88 -1.21 18.19 14.32
N GLN A 89 -0.90 16.90 14.42
CA GLN A 89 0.11 16.37 15.33
C GLN A 89 1.13 15.57 14.53
N LYS A 90 2.42 15.82 14.75
CA LYS A 90 3.53 15.08 14.16
C LYS A 90 4.27 14.28 15.23
N GLN A 91 4.46 13.00 14.97
CA GLN A 91 5.39 12.11 15.67
C GLN A 91 6.61 11.83 14.77
N ASN A 92 7.43 10.80 15.05
CA ASN A 92 8.64 10.54 14.27
C ASN A 92 8.34 10.48 12.75
N TYR A 93 7.58 9.46 12.32
CA TYR A 93 7.18 9.25 10.92
C TYR A 93 5.66 9.19 10.74
N GLU A 94 4.91 9.80 11.64
CA GLU A 94 3.46 9.82 11.62
C GLU A 94 2.94 11.27 11.71
N VAL A 95 1.96 11.59 10.88
CA VAL A 95 1.18 12.84 10.97
C VAL A 95 -0.29 12.48 11.13
N ASN A 96 -0.92 13.03 12.16
CA ASN A 96 -2.35 12.90 12.43
C ASN A 96 -3.05 14.24 12.20
N VAL A 97 -4.09 14.25 11.38
CA VAL A 97 -4.96 15.40 11.15
C VAL A 97 -6.31 15.10 11.80
N SER A 98 -6.54 15.71 12.96
CA SER A 98 -7.77 15.55 13.73
C SER A 98 -8.73 16.70 13.45
N VAL A 99 -9.99 16.36 13.12
CA VAL A 99 -11.07 17.33 12.90
C VAL A 99 -12.20 17.06 13.87
N THR A 100 -12.54 18.05 14.68
CA THR A 100 -13.67 18.00 15.62
C THR A 100 -14.79 18.89 15.13
N ASN A 101 -16.00 18.35 15.01
CA ASN A 101 -17.21 19.08 14.67
C ASN A 101 -18.02 19.34 15.94
N LYS A 102 -18.32 20.63 16.22
CA LYS A 102 -19.12 21.04 17.39
C LYS A 102 -20.62 21.00 17.12
N ASP A 103 -21.04 20.90 15.86
CA ASP A 103 -22.44 20.78 15.45
C ASP A 103 -22.65 19.45 14.76
N SER A 104 -23.24 18.48 15.48
CA SER A 104 -23.45 17.10 15.03
C SER A 104 -24.53 16.95 13.94
N LYS A 105 -25.13 18.04 13.44
CA LYS A 105 -26.12 17.97 12.38
C LYS A 105 -25.48 17.55 11.08
N LYS A 106 -25.64 16.27 10.72
CA LYS A 106 -25.26 15.73 9.41
C LYS A 106 -26.08 16.43 8.32
N ALA A 107 -25.38 17.11 7.42
CA ALA A 107 -26.00 17.54 6.18
C ALA A 107 -26.08 16.34 5.22
N ASP A 108 -27.29 15.79 5.01
CA ASP A 108 -27.57 14.74 4.02
C ASP A 108 -27.55 15.27 2.57
N LYS A 109 -26.56 16.11 2.27
CA LYS A 109 -26.39 16.68 0.94
C LYS A 109 -25.44 15.85 0.11
N TRP A 110 -25.75 15.74 -1.17
CA TRP A 110 -24.94 15.02 -2.16
C TRP A 110 -24.12 16.01 -2.97
N TYR A 111 -22.86 15.69 -3.21
CA TYR A 111 -21.93 16.56 -3.93
C TYR A 111 -21.20 15.76 -5.01
N LYS A 112 -20.89 16.44 -6.11
CA LYS A 112 -19.99 15.97 -7.15
C LYS A 112 -18.68 16.70 -7.02
N LEU A 113 -17.57 15.96 -7.00
CA LEU A 113 -16.23 16.53 -7.10
C LEU A 113 -16.05 17.09 -8.51
N LYS A 114 -15.61 18.33 -8.61
CA LYS A 114 -15.30 19.00 -9.86
C LYS A 114 -13.88 19.53 -9.82
N ILE A 115 -13.14 19.27 -10.89
CA ILE A 115 -11.79 19.75 -11.10
C ILE A 115 -11.84 20.61 -12.36
N ASP A 116 -11.67 21.92 -12.21
CA ASP A 116 -11.80 22.85 -13.34
C ASP A 116 -10.54 22.93 -14.21
N LYS A 117 -9.39 22.49 -13.68
CA LYS A 117 -8.11 22.56 -14.37
C LYS A 117 -7.24 21.36 -14.04
N LEU A 118 -6.77 20.68 -15.07
CA LEU A 118 -5.80 19.59 -14.99
C LEU A 118 -4.50 19.99 -15.74
N PRO A 119 -3.36 19.42 -15.39
CA PRO A 119 -2.14 19.50 -16.21
C PRO A 119 -2.39 19.02 -17.64
N GLU A 120 -1.63 19.55 -18.59
CA GLU A 120 -1.66 19.10 -19.97
C GLU A 120 -1.38 17.59 -20.07
N ASN A 121 -2.10 16.89 -20.93
CA ASN A 121 -2.01 15.43 -21.14
C ASN A 121 -2.41 14.58 -19.90
N MET A 122 -3.12 15.13 -18.94
CA MET A 122 -3.69 14.37 -17.82
C MET A 122 -5.18 14.13 -18.02
N GLU A 123 -5.62 12.91 -17.73
CA GLU A 123 -7.05 12.53 -17.83
C GLU A 123 -7.48 11.63 -16.67
N ALA A 124 -8.78 11.47 -16.51
CA ALA A 124 -9.34 10.53 -15.54
C ALA A 124 -9.08 9.08 -16.01
N ILE A 125 -8.65 8.21 -15.09
CA ILE A 125 -8.39 6.80 -15.39
C ILE A 125 -9.70 6.01 -15.54
N ASP A 126 -10.78 6.47 -14.85
CA ASP A 126 -12.06 5.79 -14.86
C ASP A 126 -13.23 6.78 -14.75
N ASP A 127 -14.45 6.27 -14.95
CA ASP A 127 -15.70 7.06 -14.92
C ASP A 127 -15.99 7.67 -13.54
N SER A 128 -15.35 7.20 -12.48
CA SER A 128 -15.54 7.76 -11.13
C SER A 128 -14.94 9.16 -11.00
N ALA A 129 -14.01 9.51 -11.88
CA ALA A 129 -13.25 10.75 -11.87
C ALA A 129 -12.60 11.06 -10.49
N MET A 130 -12.13 9.99 -9.82
CA MET A 130 -11.42 10.08 -8.53
C MET A 130 -9.91 9.80 -8.67
N LYS A 131 -9.47 9.38 -9.86
CA LYS A 131 -8.06 9.12 -10.18
C LYS A 131 -7.72 9.75 -11.52
N TYR A 132 -6.57 10.40 -11.57
CA TYR A 132 -6.05 11.09 -12.75
C TYR A 132 -4.58 10.76 -12.95
N SER A 133 -4.20 10.48 -14.20
CA SER A 133 -2.80 10.24 -14.57
C SER A 133 -2.47 10.90 -15.91
N PHE A 134 -1.18 11.01 -16.20
CA PHE A 134 -0.74 11.36 -17.56
C PHE A 134 -1.01 10.19 -18.50
N LYS A 135 -1.41 10.48 -19.75
CA LYS A 135 -1.85 9.50 -20.75
C LYS A 135 -0.87 8.35 -21.01
N ASP A 136 0.43 8.62 -20.85
CA ASP A 136 1.48 7.64 -21.08
C ASP A 136 2.00 7.01 -19.77
N ASN A 137 1.28 7.20 -18.66
CA ASN A 137 1.75 6.80 -17.31
C ASN A 137 0.62 6.36 -16.38
N ASP A 138 -0.35 5.61 -16.88
CA ASP A 138 -1.56 5.22 -16.15
C ASP A 138 -1.31 4.47 -14.84
N ALA A 139 -0.18 3.79 -14.73
CA ALA A 139 0.15 2.97 -13.57
C ALA A 139 0.94 3.70 -12.47
N ASN A 140 1.39 4.94 -12.71
CA ASN A 140 2.37 5.58 -11.84
C ASN A 140 2.03 7.03 -11.51
N GLY A 141 1.74 7.32 -10.25
CA GLY A 141 1.63 8.69 -9.77
C GLY A 141 0.29 9.36 -10.06
N GLY A 142 0.34 10.61 -10.57
CA GLY A 142 -0.83 11.45 -10.80
C GLY A 142 -1.52 11.88 -9.52
N PHE A 143 -2.86 11.94 -9.56
CA PHE A 143 -3.72 12.29 -8.43
C PHE A 143 -4.69 11.15 -8.13
N SER A 144 -4.84 10.82 -6.84
CA SER A 144 -5.91 9.94 -6.37
C SER A 144 -6.65 10.62 -5.21
N PHE A 145 -7.97 10.72 -5.32
CA PHE A 145 -8.83 11.44 -4.40
C PHE A 145 -9.75 10.50 -3.62
N SER A 146 -10.00 10.84 -2.36
CA SER A 146 -11.01 10.22 -1.52
C SER A 146 -11.77 11.31 -0.78
N LEU A 147 -13.10 11.20 -0.73
CA LEU A 147 -13.97 12.14 -0.03
C LEU A 147 -14.52 11.52 1.24
N TRP A 148 -14.35 12.20 2.36
CA TRP A 148 -14.77 11.75 3.68
C TRP A 148 -15.71 12.74 4.33
N ARG A 149 -16.91 12.31 4.67
CA ARG A 149 -17.82 13.10 5.49
C ARG A 149 -17.34 13.03 6.94
N VAL A 150 -16.96 14.19 7.47
CA VAL A 150 -16.51 14.34 8.85
C VAL A 150 -17.74 14.36 9.76
N GLY A 151 -17.83 13.39 10.67
CA GLY A 151 -18.83 13.35 11.73
C GLY A 151 -18.44 14.23 12.93
N GLU A 152 -18.69 13.76 14.15
CA GLU A 152 -18.32 14.48 15.38
C GLU A 152 -16.81 14.64 15.51
N ASN A 153 -16.07 13.56 15.26
CA ASN A 153 -14.61 13.53 15.31
C ASN A 153 -14.07 12.66 14.18
N ALA A 154 -13.00 13.11 13.55
CA ALA A 154 -12.26 12.36 12.56
C ALA A 154 -10.76 12.52 12.77
N ASP A 155 -10.02 11.41 12.70
CA ASP A 155 -8.56 11.36 12.85
C ASP A 155 -7.95 10.69 11.61
N PHE A 156 -7.30 11.48 10.76
CA PHE A 156 -6.66 11.00 9.54
C PHE A 156 -5.18 10.77 9.78
N GLN A 157 -4.80 9.51 9.89
CA GLN A 157 -3.42 9.11 10.10
C GLN A 157 -2.66 9.00 8.77
N THR A 158 -1.44 9.50 8.75
CA THR A 158 -0.49 9.30 7.65
C THR A 158 0.81 8.77 8.20
N LEU A 159 1.14 7.54 7.86
CA LEU A 159 2.40 6.89 8.19
C LEU A 159 3.48 7.23 7.15
N TYR A 160 4.75 6.96 7.48
CA TYR A 160 5.91 7.27 6.64
C TYR A 160 6.00 8.77 6.30
N SER A 161 5.76 9.63 7.28
CA SER A 161 5.72 11.08 7.12
C SER A 161 7.04 11.71 7.50
N LYS A 162 7.68 12.43 6.58
CA LYS A 162 8.90 13.22 6.83
C LYS A 162 8.59 14.53 7.52
N SER A 163 7.68 15.29 6.91
CA SER A 163 7.27 16.62 7.37
C SER A 163 5.84 16.91 6.97
N TYR A 164 5.28 17.99 7.47
CA TYR A 164 4.01 18.52 7.00
C TYR A 164 4.05 20.04 6.94
N GLU A 165 3.13 20.61 6.17
CA GLU A 165 2.90 22.05 6.04
C GLU A 165 1.40 22.32 6.13
N GLU A 166 1.03 23.39 6.84
CA GLU A 166 -0.32 23.91 6.85
C GLU A 166 -0.39 25.13 5.93
N LYS A 167 -1.28 25.10 4.95
CA LYS A 167 -1.46 26.16 3.95
C LYS A 167 -2.94 26.44 3.73
N GLU A 168 -3.23 27.54 3.06
CA GLU A 168 -4.51 27.78 2.42
C GLU A 168 -4.36 27.55 0.91
N ILE A 169 -5.20 26.68 0.34
CA ILE A 169 -5.22 26.36 -1.09
C ILE A 169 -6.62 26.61 -1.62
N GLY A 170 -6.76 27.54 -2.56
CA GLY A 170 -8.06 27.91 -3.14
C GLY A 170 -9.09 28.32 -2.08
N GLY A 171 -8.69 29.06 -1.05
CA GLY A 171 -9.57 29.50 0.05
C GLY A 171 -9.96 28.39 1.05
N LYS A 172 -9.30 27.24 1.02
CA LYS A 172 -9.56 26.09 1.89
C LYS A 172 -8.34 25.76 2.74
N LYS A 173 -8.57 25.33 3.98
CA LYS A 173 -7.49 24.85 4.84
C LYS A 173 -6.92 23.55 4.27
N ALA A 174 -5.61 23.49 4.11
CA ALA A 174 -4.89 22.33 3.60
C ALA A 174 -3.76 21.93 4.54
N VAL A 175 -3.53 20.61 4.64
CA VAL A 175 -2.37 20.00 5.26
C VAL A 175 -1.64 19.17 4.23
N ILE A 176 -0.43 19.55 3.86
CA ILE A 176 0.41 18.81 2.94
C ILE A 176 1.38 17.97 3.77
N VAL A 177 1.32 16.66 3.62
CA VAL A 177 2.22 15.71 4.29
C VAL A 177 3.19 15.16 3.27
N HIS A 178 4.49 15.41 3.48
CA HIS A 178 5.57 14.84 2.68
C HIS A 178 5.93 13.46 3.24
N LYS A 179 5.99 12.46 2.38
CA LYS A 179 6.28 11.08 2.76
C LYS A 179 7.77 10.75 2.65
N GLU A 180 8.21 9.83 3.50
CA GLU A 180 9.54 9.25 3.43
C GLU A 180 9.44 7.77 3.84
N THR A 181 9.56 6.90 2.86
CA THR A 181 9.46 5.45 3.09
C THR A 181 10.81 4.82 3.42
N GLY A 182 11.91 5.51 3.17
CA GLY A 182 13.27 4.95 3.27
C GLY A 182 13.69 4.15 2.04
N ASN A 183 12.77 3.91 1.10
CA ASN A 183 13.06 3.35 -0.22
C ASN A 183 12.70 4.37 -1.31
N ASN A 184 13.43 4.34 -2.43
CA ASN A 184 13.23 5.29 -3.52
C ASN A 184 12.06 4.93 -4.45
N ASN A 185 11.26 3.95 -4.11
CA ASN A 185 10.19 3.43 -4.95
C ASN A 185 8.81 3.96 -4.50
N VAL A 186 8.72 5.27 -4.29
CA VAL A 186 7.49 5.94 -3.82
C VAL A 186 6.69 6.44 -5.00
N MET A 187 5.53 5.84 -5.23
CA MET A 187 4.59 6.29 -6.26
C MET A 187 3.94 7.63 -5.86
N PHE A 188 3.50 7.75 -4.61
CA PHE A 188 2.90 8.94 -4.05
C PHE A 188 3.77 9.47 -2.92
N ASP A 189 4.49 10.56 -3.17
CA ASP A 189 5.44 11.18 -2.22
C ASP A 189 4.81 12.24 -1.33
N ARG A 190 3.56 12.63 -1.61
CA ARG A 190 2.80 13.59 -0.81
C ARG A 190 1.36 13.10 -0.61
N LYS A 191 0.81 13.50 0.53
CA LYS A 191 -0.60 13.34 0.86
C LYS A 191 -1.14 14.70 1.28
N VAL A 192 -2.25 15.13 0.69
CA VAL A 192 -2.85 16.42 1.01
C VAL A 192 -4.26 16.22 1.55
N PHE A 193 -4.52 16.82 2.70
CA PHE A 193 -5.87 16.95 3.26
C PHE A 193 -6.38 18.35 2.97
N LEU A 194 -7.47 18.46 2.21
CA LEU A 194 -8.13 19.73 1.88
C LEU A 194 -9.53 19.73 2.49
N PHE A 195 -9.79 20.67 3.40
CA PHE A 195 -11.03 20.67 4.16
C PHE A 195 -12.06 21.65 3.61
N PHE A 196 -13.20 21.11 3.15
CA PHE A 196 -14.39 21.84 2.74
C PHE A 196 -15.27 22.08 3.98
N GLU A 197 -14.97 23.15 4.71
CA GLU A 197 -15.55 23.43 6.04
C GLU A 197 -17.08 23.61 5.98
N LYS A 198 -17.60 24.25 4.93
CA LYS A 198 -19.05 24.48 4.75
C LYS A 198 -19.83 23.19 4.50
N GLU A 199 -19.22 22.24 3.80
CA GLU A 199 -19.80 20.96 3.41
C GLU A 199 -19.55 19.88 4.47
N GLY A 200 -18.61 20.10 5.38
CA GLY A 200 -18.15 19.11 6.36
C GLY A 200 -17.48 17.91 5.72
N ILE A 201 -16.75 18.15 4.62
CA ILE A 201 -16.09 17.10 3.84
C ILE A 201 -14.59 17.33 3.81
N MET A 202 -13.84 16.28 4.12
CA MET A 202 -12.40 16.22 3.91
C MET A 202 -12.11 15.54 2.58
N LEU A 203 -11.36 16.21 1.73
CA LEU A 203 -10.71 15.61 0.57
C LEU A 203 -9.33 15.12 0.99
N GLU A 204 -9.09 13.84 0.88
CA GLU A 204 -7.80 13.20 1.02
C GLU A 204 -7.24 12.95 -0.38
N SER A 205 -6.07 13.51 -0.66
CA SER A 205 -5.44 13.45 -1.98
C SER A 205 -4.08 12.78 -1.87
N PHE A 206 -3.84 11.74 -2.65
CA PHE A 206 -2.52 11.16 -2.85
C PHE A 206 -1.91 11.78 -4.11
N ILE A 207 -0.74 12.38 -3.96
CA ILE A 207 -0.05 13.12 -5.02
C ILE A 207 1.16 12.33 -5.46
N GLY A 208 1.23 12.06 -6.76
CA GLY A 208 2.32 11.33 -7.37
C GLY A 208 3.64 12.08 -7.35
N SER A 209 4.73 11.34 -7.33
CA SER A 209 6.09 11.90 -7.45
C SER A 209 6.37 12.53 -8.83
N ASP A 210 5.52 12.27 -9.81
CA ASP A 210 5.51 12.86 -11.14
C ASP A 210 4.81 14.23 -11.22
N ILE A 211 4.17 14.68 -10.13
CA ILE A 211 3.48 15.98 -10.03
C ILE A 211 4.40 16.98 -9.32
N ASN A 212 4.69 18.12 -9.93
CA ASN A 212 5.42 19.18 -9.26
C ASN A 212 4.52 20.01 -8.30
N GLU A 213 5.14 20.88 -7.48
CA GLU A 213 4.38 21.65 -6.47
C GLU A 213 3.39 22.63 -7.10
N GLU A 214 3.76 23.29 -8.20
CA GLU A 214 2.88 24.23 -8.90
C GLU A 214 1.64 23.53 -9.46
N GLN A 215 1.81 22.40 -10.13
CA GLN A 215 0.71 21.57 -10.63
C GLN A 215 -0.20 21.10 -9.49
N MET A 216 0.37 20.67 -8.37
CA MET A 216 -0.39 20.24 -7.20
C MET A 216 -1.26 21.38 -6.66
N ILE A 217 -0.68 22.56 -6.44
CA ILE A 217 -1.39 23.74 -5.91
C ILE A 217 -2.47 24.19 -6.89
N ASP A 218 -2.17 24.18 -8.19
CA ASP A 218 -3.10 24.61 -9.23
C ASP A 218 -4.32 23.67 -9.30
N VAL A 219 -4.10 22.35 -9.35
CA VAL A 219 -5.19 21.37 -9.35
C VAL A 219 -6.03 21.48 -8.08
N LEU A 220 -5.41 21.42 -6.90
CA LEU A 220 -6.11 21.44 -5.61
C LEU A 220 -6.84 22.79 -5.36
N GLY A 221 -6.29 23.89 -5.85
CA GLY A 221 -6.89 25.22 -5.77
C GLY A 221 -8.20 25.32 -6.57
N ASN A 222 -8.28 24.62 -7.69
CA ASN A 222 -9.41 24.59 -8.62
C ASN A 222 -10.40 23.44 -8.37
N ILE A 223 -10.25 22.70 -7.26
CA ILE A 223 -11.24 21.69 -6.85
C ILE A 223 -12.42 22.33 -6.13
N SER A 224 -13.63 21.92 -6.48
CA SER A 224 -14.89 22.33 -5.85
C SER A 224 -15.81 21.14 -5.61
N LEU A 225 -16.78 21.32 -4.70
CA LEU A 225 -17.88 20.39 -4.44
C LEU A 225 -19.18 21.02 -4.91
N GLU A 226 -19.76 20.52 -6.00
CA GLU A 226 -21.01 20.99 -6.55
C GLU A 226 -22.20 20.20 -5.98
N PRO A 227 -23.21 20.84 -5.36
CA PRO A 227 -24.43 20.16 -4.93
C PRO A 227 -25.11 19.44 -6.11
N THR A 228 -25.55 18.19 -5.89
CA THR A 228 -26.12 17.36 -6.94
C THR A 228 -27.13 16.35 -6.39
N SER A 229 -27.72 15.52 -7.25
CA SER A 229 -28.56 14.39 -6.83
C SER A 229 -27.72 13.19 -6.41
N LYS A 230 -28.29 12.25 -5.68
CA LYS A 230 -27.63 11.04 -5.18
C LYS A 230 -26.98 10.21 -6.31
N GLU A 231 -27.67 10.13 -7.45
CA GLU A 231 -27.29 9.31 -8.61
C GLU A 231 -26.07 9.88 -9.34
N LYS A 232 -25.84 11.21 -9.23
CA LYS A 232 -24.75 11.92 -9.90
C LYS A 232 -23.61 12.30 -8.96
N ALA A 233 -23.77 12.01 -7.67
CA ALA A 233 -22.79 12.36 -6.66
C ALA A 233 -21.51 11.54 -6.79
N SER A 234 -20.38 12.16 -6.50
CA SER A 234 -19.15 11.43 -6.25
C SER A 234 -19.28 10.56 -5.01
N HIS A 235 -18.55 9.48 -4.95
CA HIS A 235 -18.54 8.61 -3.78
C HIS A 235 -17.96 9.35 -2.57
N ILE A 236 -18.79 9.56 -1.54
CA ILE A 236 -18.40 10.19 -0.27
C ILE A 236 -18.61 9.17 0.84
N SER A 237 -17.52 8.69 1.42
CA SER A 237 -17.57 7.77 2.55
C SER A 237 -17.82 8.52 3.86
N ASN A 238 -18.59 7.93 4.77
CA ASN A 238 -18.66 8.43 6.15
C ASN A 238 -17.36 8.04 6.85
N TYR A 239 -16.76 9.00 7.56
CA TYR A 239 -15.60 8.67 8.40
C TYR A 239 -16.04 7.66 9.47
N ASP A 240 -15.32 6.55 9.54
CA ASP A 240 -15.45 5.56 10.61
C ASP A 240 -14.05 5.32 11.21
N LYS A 241 -13.90 5.55 12.50
CA LYS A 241 -12.64 5.34 13.24
C LYS A 241 -12.12 3.91 13.08
N LYS A 242 -13.02 2.92 12.95
CA LYS A 242 -12.62 1.52 12.73
C LYS A 242 -11.93 1.28 11.39
N TYR A 243 -12.23 2.08 10.37
CA TYR A 243 -11.61 1.98 9.06
C TYR A 243 -10.15 2.45 9.09
N PHE A 244 -9.84 3.43 9.96
CA PHE A 244 -8.51 4.00 10.14
C PHE A 244 -7.76 3.45 11.35
N SER A 245 -8.46 2.77 12.29
CA SER A 245 -7.75 1.99 13.31
C SER A 245 -6.95 0.93 12.57
N GLN A 246 -5.68 0.78 12.95
CA GLN A 246 -4.83 -0.29 12.41
C GLN A 246 -5.66 -1.55 12.33
N ALA A 247 -5.77 -2.10 11.13
CA ALA A 247 -6.33 -3.42 10.96
C ALA A 247 -5.67 -4.30 12.02
N ASP A 248 -6.47 -5.01 12.80
CA ASP A 248 -5.98 -6.01 13.76
C ASP A 248 -4.78 -6.69 13.12
N GLU A 249 -3.67 -6.85 13.85
CA GLU A 249 -2.47 -7.51 13.34
C GLU A 249 -2.91 -8.67 12.45
N PRO A 250 -2.50 -8.73 11.18
CA PRO A 250 -3.04 -9.71 10.25
C PRO A 250 -2.91 -11.05 10.93
N LYS A 251 -4.04 -11.68 11.24
CA LYS A 251 -4.08 -12.99 11.92
C LYS A 251 -3.10 -13.85 11.18
N LYS A 252 -1.98 -14.21 11.79
CA LYS A 252 -0.89 -14.98 11.20
C LYS A 252 -1.53 -16.13 10.44
N SER A 253 -1.55 -16.05 9.12
CA SER A 253 -2.17 -17.08 8.31
C SER A 253 -1.43 -18.35 8.69
N LYS A 254 -2.14 -19.33 9.27
CA LYS A 254 -1.55 -20.62 9.63
C LYS A 254 -1.24 -21.32 8.32
N VAL A 255 -0.12 -20.95 7.69
CA VAL A 255 0.39 -21.60 6.49
C VAL A 255 0.64 -23.06 6.90
N ILE A 256 -0.19 -23.97 6.38
CA ILE A 256 0.03 -25.40 6.60
C ILE A 256 1.27 -25.75 5.77
N PRO A 257 2.36 -26.18 6.41
CA PRO A 257 3.56 -26.55 5.71
C PRO A 257 3.27 -27.62 4.65
N LEU A 258 3.84 -27.47 3.47
CA LEU A 258 3.74 -28.45 2.41
C LEU A 258 4.83 -29.50 2.61
N LYS A 259 4.46 -30.70 3.07
CA LYS A 259 5.42 -31.81 3.26
C LYS A 259 5.97 -32.24 1.91
N LYS A 260 7.19 -32.80 1.91
CA LYS A 260 7.87 -33.30 0.70
C LYS A 260 7.01 -34.32 -0.10
N ASP A 261 6.30 -35.18 0.60
CA ASP A 261 5.43 -36.23 0.09
C ASP A 261 3.94 -35.84 0.08
N SER A 262 3.64 -34.56 0.13
CA SER A 262 2.27 -34.08 0.15
C SER A 262 1.53 -34.41 -1.14
N LYS A 263 0.30 -34.93 -1.02
CA LYS A 263 -0.63 -35.11 -2.16
C LYS A 263 -1.05 -33.80 -2.83
N ARG A 264 -0.61 -32.66 -2.30
CA ARG A 264 -0.84 -31.32 -2.86
C ARG A 264 0.40 -30.75 -3.56
N LEU A 265 1.47 -31.51 -3.62
CA LEU A 265 2.68 -31.18 -4.38
C LEU A 265 2.73 -32.08 -5.61
N PHE A 266 2.65 -31.47 -6.77
CA PHE A 266 2.68 -32.13 -8.06
C PHE A 266 3.99 -31.81 -8.79
N HIS A 267 4.31 -32.64 -9.76
CA HIS A 267 5.49 -32.51 -10.61
C HIS A 267 5.10 -32.41 -12.08
N ILE A 268 6.01 -31.96 -12.91
CA ILE A 268 5.85 -31.86 -14.36
C ILE A 268 5.37 -33.22 -14.91
N GLY A 269 4.40 -33.21 -15.81
CA GLY A 269 3.76 -34.41 -16.40
C GLY A 269 2.62 -35.01 -15.56
N GLN A 270 2.42 -34.56 -14.30
CA GLN A 270 1.32 -35.09 -13.49
C GLN A 270 -0.01 -34.38 -13.82
N LYS A 271 -1.09 -35.17 -13.83
CA LYS A 271 -2.46 -34.74 -14.10
C LYS A 271 -3.13 -34.32 -12.79
N VAL A 272 -3.67 -33.11 -12.77
CA VAL A 272 -4.37 -32.55 -11.61
C VAL A 272 -5.82 -32.27 -11.96
N PRO A 273 -6.79 -32.97 -11.32
CA PRO A 273 -8.19 -32.62 -11.46
C PRO A 273 -8.49 -31.33 -10.72
N VAL A 274 -9.14 -30.38 -11.39
CA VAL A 274 -9.52 -29.09 -10.84
C VAL A 274 -11.02 -28.89 -11.04
N THR A 275 -11.70 -28.40 -10.01
CA THR A 275 -13.08 -27.92 -10.11
C THR A 275 -13.07 -26.40 -10.17
N ILE A 276 -13.59 -25.83 -11.25
CA ILE A 276 -13.75 -24.39 -11.39
C ILE A 276 -14.94 -23.94 -10.53
N SER A 277 -14.72 -23.06 -9.58
CA SER A 277 -15.74 -22.70 -8.59
C SER A 277 -16.92 -21.89 -9.17
N MET A 278 -16.73 -21.19 -10.29
CA MET A 278 -17.76 -20.34 -10.86
C MET A 278 -18.95 -21.14 -11.44
N ASP A 279 -18.66 -22.22 -12.13
CA ASP A 279 -19.66 -23.04 -12.84
C ASP A 279 -19.62 -24.56 -12.48
N ASN A 280 -18.76 -24.92 -11.53
CA ASN A 280 -18.47 -26.31 -11.14
C ASN A 280 -17.93 -27.17 -12.29
N SER A 281 -17.37 -26.59 -13.34
CA SER A 281 -16.73 -27.31 -14.41
C SER A 281 -15.57 -28.18 -13.91
N GLN A 282 -15.45 -29.36 -14.45
CA GLN A 282 -14.38 -30.31 -14.12
C GLN A 282 -13.34 -30.28 -15.23
N ILE A 283 -12.12 -29.92 -14.88
CA ILE A 283 -10.98 -29.90 -15.80
C ILE A 283 -9.83 -30.74 -15.27
N GLU A 284 -8.94 -31.16 -16.16
CA GLU A 284 -7.66 -31.78 -15.85
C GLU A 284 -6.55 -30.85 -16.33
N TYR A 285 -5.66 -30.47 -15.44
CA TYR A 285 -4.53 -29.58 -15.74
C TYR A 285 -3.21 -30.36 -15.70
N VAL A 286 -2.32 -30.07 -16.67
CA VAL A 286 -0.98 -30.67 -16.76
C VAL A 286 0.04 -29.61 -17.15
N ILE A 287 1.19 -29.59 -16.48
CA ILE A 287 2.39 -28.92 -16.98
C ILE A 287 3.20 -29.96 -17.76
N GLU A 288 3.35 -29.75 -19.05
CA GLU A 288 4.07 -30.69 -19.92
C GLU A 288 5.56 -30.43 -19.94
N LYS A 289 5.96 -29.13 -19.89
CA LYS A 289 7.35 -28.72 -20.01
C LYS A 289 7.58 -27.38 -19.32
N VAL A 290 8.78 -27.20 -18.76
CA VAL A 290 9.30 -25.92 -18.25
C VAL A 290 10.63 -25.65 -18.94
N GLU A 291 10.82 -24.43 -19.45
CA GLU A 291 12.03 -23.98 -20.16
C GLU A 291 12.45 -22.61 -19.63
N VAL A 292 13.75 -22.34 -19.65
CA VAL A 292 14.31 -21.07 -19.17
C VAL A 292 15.06 -20.39 -20.33
N PHE A 293 14.74 -19.12 -20.55
CA PHE A 293 15.29 -18.33 -21.66
C PHE A 293 15.99 -17.06 -21.14
N ASP A 294 17.03 -16.64 -21.87
CA ASP A 294 17.73 -15.36 -21.66
C ASP A 294 17.16 -14.23 -22.54
N SER A 295 16.15 -14.54 -23.36
CA SER A 295 15.56 -13.61 -24.31
C SER A 295 14.09 -13.94 -24.55
N ILE A 296 13.32 -12.90 -24.83
CA ILE A 296 11.90 -12.99 -25.20
C ILE A 296 11.65 -12.73 -26.70
N LYS A 297 12.70 -12.61 -27.53
CA LYS A 297 12.63 -12.23 -28.95
C LYS A 297 11.76 -13.16 -29.80
N ASP A 298 11.68 -14.45 -29.45
CA ASP A 298 10.96 -15.48 -30.20
C ASP A 298 9.52 -15.68 -29.71
N PHE A 299 9.07 -14.86 -28.75
CA PHE A 299 7.72 -14.90 -28.19
C PHE A 299 6.86 -13.77 -28.76
N LYS A 300 5.56 -14.01 -28.91
CA LYS A 300 4.61 -13.02 -29.42
C LYS A 300 4.41 -11.89 -28.43
N GLN A 301 4.66 -10.66 -28.88
CA GLN A 301 4.60 -9.48 -28.03
C GLN A 301 3.20 -9.23 -27.43
N GLU A 302 2.16 -9.52 -28.23
CA GLU A 302 0.76 -9.35 -27.85
C GLU A 302 0.33 -10.23 -26.65
N ASN A 303 1.03 -11.33 -26.39
CA ASN A 303 0.72 -12.24 -25.30
C ASN A 303 1.37 -11.84 -23.94
N PHE A 304 2.20 -10.77 -23.94
CA PHE A 304 2.78 -10.27 -22.70
C PHE A 304 1.84 -9.31 -21.99
N ASN A 305 1.82 -9.42 -20.66
CA ASN A 305 1.19 -8.42 -19.80
C ASN A 305 2.02 -7.11 -19.82
N GLU A 306 1.36 -6.00 -20.11
CA GLU A 306 1.99 -4.68 -20.16
C GLU A 306 2.69 -4.31 -18.85
N LEU A 307 2.14 -4.73 -17.71
CA LEU A 307 2.74 -4.49 -16.39
C LEU A 307 4.14 -5.11 -16.29
N GLY A 308 4.30 -6.38 -16.68
CA GLY A 308 5.58 -7.09 -16.64
C GLY A 308 6.64 -6.43 -17.54
N LEU A 309 6.26 -6.10 -18.78
CA LEU A 309 7.14 -5.39 -19.71
C LEU A 309 7.49 -3.99 -19.22
N GLY A 310 6.54 -3.27 -18.63
CA GLY A 310 6.75 -1.96 -18.04
C GLY A 310 7.77 -1.98 -16.90
N ILE A 311 7.74 -3.01 -16.04
CA ILE A 311 8.72 -3.19 -14.97
C ILE A 311 10.11 -3.46 -15.53
N LEU A 312 10.25 -4.34 -16.54
CA LEU A 312 11.52 -4.60 -17.23
C LEU A 312 12.12 -3.33 -17.84
N SER A 313 11.30 -2.54 -18.53
CA SER A 313 11.69 -1.27 -19.15
C SER A 313 12.15 -0.26 -18.10
N LYS A 314 11.38 -0.05 -17.04
CA LYS A 314 11.71 0.84 -15.91
C LYS A 314 13.04 0.47 -15.25
N LYS A 315 13.32 -0.82 -15.13
CA LYS A 315 14.57 -1.35 -14.56
C LYS A 315 15.70 -1.46 -15.58
N LYS A 316 15.45 -1.13 -16.86
CA LYS A 316 16.40 -1.29 -18.00
C LYS A 316 16.93 -2.74 -18.09
N ALA A 317 16.07 -3.70 -17.82
CA ALA A 317 16.37 -5.13 -17.80
C ALA A 317 16.00 -5.85 -19.10
N LEU A 318 15.64 -5.12 -20.14
CA LEU A 318 15.35 -5.62 -21.50
C LEU A 318 16.01 -4.71 -22.52
N ASP A 319 16.72 -5.29 -23.48
CA ASP A 319 17.27 -4.54 -24.60
C ASP A 319 16.36 -4.56 -25.84
N GLN A 320 16.74 -3.80 -26.87
CA GLN A 320 15.97 -3.67 -28.11
C GLN A 320 15.91 -4.96 -28.93
N THR A 321 16.76 -5.95 -28.65
CA THR A 321 16.79 -7.26 -29.33
C THR A 321 15.93 -8.30 -28.61
N GLY A 322 15.31 -7.94 -27.50
CA GLY A 322 14.54 -8.84 -26.66
C GLY A 322 15.39 -9.65 -25.68
N LYS A 323 16.68 -9.33 -25.52
CA LYS A 323 17.56 -9.98 -24.54
C LYS A 323 17.30 -9.43 -23.15
N LEU A 324 17.18 -10.33 -22.18
CA LEU A 324 17.05 -9.98 -20.75
C LEU A 324 18.43 -9.60 -20.17
N LEU A 325 18.45 -8.53 -19.42
CA LEU A 325 19.65 -7.95 -18.82
C LEU A 325 19.58 -8.05 -17.30
N SER A 326 20.75 -7.91 -16.67
CA SER A 326 20.83 -7.81 -15.21
C SER A 326 20.31 -6.46 -14.73
N TYR A 327 19.71 -6.45 -13.56
CA TYR A 327 19.26 -5.24 -12.88
C TYR A 327 19.72 -5.21 -11.44
N ARG A 328 19.71 -4.02 -10.82
CA ARG A 328 20.00 -3.85 -9.40
C ARG A 328 18.77 -4.18 -8.58
N ARG A 329 18.85 -5.20 -7.73
CA ARG A 329 17.84 -5.56 -6.73
C ARG A 329 18.27 -5.04 -5.36
N ASP A 330 17.47 -4.15 -4.81
CA ASP A 330 17.65 -3.62 -3.46
C ASP A 330 16.71 -4.36 -2.52
N GLU A 331 17.24 -4.83 -1.39
CA GLU A 331 16.48 -5.51 -0.34
C GLU A 331 16.37 -4.60 0.89
N TYR A 332 15.16 -4.47 1.42
CA TYR A 332 14.85 -3.57 2.52
C TYR A 332 14.30 -4.34 3.71
N LYS A 333 14.73 -3.95 4.91
CA LYS A 333 14.01 -4.24 6.14
C LYS A 333 12.89 -3.21 6.27
N LEU A 334 11.64 -3.68 6.35
CA LEU A 334 10.48 -2.81 6.43
C LEU A 334 10.41 -2.10 7.78
N GLY A 335 10.13 -0.80 7.74
CA GLY A 335 9.74 -0.01 8.90
C GLY A 335 8.25 -0.17 9.20
N ASN A 336 7.81 0.33 10.36
CA ASN A 336 6.40 0.40 10.71
C ASN A 336 5.72 1.70 10.26
N GLY A 337 6.48 2.62 9.66
CA GLY A 337 6.00 3.92 9.17
C GLY A 337 5.62 4.93 10.26
N LYS A 338 5.78 4.58 11.53
CA LYS A 338 5.51 5.42 12.69
C LYS A 338 6.78 5.76 13.45
N ASP A 339 7.54 4.76 13.86
CA ASP A 339 8.78 4.89 14.63
C ASP A 339 10.02 4.63 13.77
N SER A 340 9.85 3.96 12.64
CA SER A 340 10.90 3.58 11.70
C SER A 340 10.40 3.58 10.26
N ILE A 341 11.32 3.83 9.33
CA ILE A 341 11.12 3.69 7.89
C ILE A 341 11.90 2.49 7.36
N ASP A 342 11.67 2.13 6.10
CA ASP A 342 12.38 1.04 5.44
C ASP A 342 13.88 1.34 5.41
N THR A 343 14.68 0.30 5.63
CA THR A 343 16.15 0.42 5.66
C THR A 343 16.76 -0.53 4.65
N LEU A 344 17.57 0.00 3.73
CA LEU A 344 18.33 -0.81 2.78
C LEU A 344 19.30 -1.72 3.53
N VAL A 345 19.19 -3.04 3.31
CA VAL A 345 20.03 -4.06 3.94
C VAL A 345 20.94 -4.77 2.95
N ASP A 346 20.55 -4.87 1.68
CA ASP A 346 21.35 -5.46 0.61
C ASP A 346 21.04 -4.79 -0.74
N SER A 347 22.03 -4.79 -1.64
CA SER A 347 21.90 -4.26 -3.00
C SER A 347 22.82 -5.03 -3.93
N LYS A 348 22.28 -5.83 -4.83
CA LYS A 348 23.06 -6.68 -5.72
C LYS A 348 22.58 -6.66 -7.16
N LEU A 349 23.48 -6.97 -8.07
CA LEU A 349 23.15 -7.17 -9.49
C LEU A 349 22.59 -8.58 -9.67
N VAL A 350 21.43 -8.71 -10.29
CA VAL A 350 20.72 -9.97 -10.50
C VAL A 350 20.35 -10.12 -11.98
N ASN A 351 20.61 -11.31 -12.55
CA ASN A 351 20.16 -11.63 -13.89
C ASN A 351 18.66 -11.95 -13.90
N VAL A 352 17.98 -11.55 -14.97
CA VAL A 352 16.57 -11.92 -15.22
C VAL A 352 16.53 -13.08 -16.20
N LYS A 353 15.64 -14.03 -15.93
CA LYS A 353 15.32 -15.15 -16.82
C LYS A 353 13.83 -15.14 -17.15
N PHE A 354 13.47 -15.66 -18.32
CA PHE A 354 12.09 -15.91 -18.69
C PHE A 354 11.80 -17.41 -18.54
N VAL A 355 10.98 -17.76 -17.56
CA VAL A 355 10.55 -19.13 -17.28
C VAL A 355 9.25 -19.38 -18.04
N TYR A 356 9.29 -20.25 -19.03
CA TYR A 356 8.18 -20.56 -19.92
C TYR A 356 7.64 -21.97 -19.67
N LEU A 357 6.32 -22.09 -19.50
CA LEU A 357 5.63 -23.34 -19.23
C LEU A 357 4.69 -23.68 -20.39
N THR A 358 4.86 -24.86 -20.94
CA THR A 358 3.86 -25.47 -21.83
C THR A 358 2.90 -26.27 -20.97
N THR A 359 1.61 -25.91 -21.00
CA THR A 359 0.58 -26.58 -20.19
C THR A 359 -0.64 -26.96 -21.02
N THR A 360 -1.47 -27.86 -20.50
CA THR A 360 -2.75 -28.25 -21.09
C THR A 360 -3.86 -28.21 -20.07
N VAL A 361 -5.04 -27.76 -20.52
CA VAL A 361 -6.30 -27.78 -19.78
C VAL A 361 -7.30 -28.61 -20.56
N LYS A 362 -7.71 -29.74 -20.02
CA LYS A 362 -8.70 -30.61 -20.63
C LYS A 362 -10.02 -30.53 -19.90
N ASN A 363 -11.11 -30.28 -20.61
CA ASN A 363 -12.45 -30.43 -20.03
C ASN A 363 -12.83 -31.89 -19.90
N ILE A 364 -12.90 -32.43 -18.67
CA ILE A 364 -13.30 -33.78 -18.34
C ILE A 364 -14.77 -33.88 -17.92
N GLY A 365 -15.49 -32.74 -17.92
CA GLY A 365 -16.92 -32.67 -17.66
C GLY A 365 -17.77 -33.06 -18.86
N LYS A 366 -19.07 -33.16 -18.65
CA LYS A 366 -20.07 -33.59 -19.68
C LYS A 366 -20.59 -32.41 -20.51
N LYS A 367 -20.30 -31.17 -20.15
CA LYS A 367 -20.75 -29.94 -20.82
C LYS A 367 -19.52 -29.06 -21.13
N SER A 368 -19.66 -28.13 -22.07
CA SER A 368 -18.68 -27.09 -22.26
C SER A 368 -18.56 -26.29 -20.96
N THR A 369 -17.35 -25.80 -20.66
CA THR A 369 -17.14 -24.85 -19.56
C THR A 369 -17.71 -23.49 -19.91
N GLU A 370 -18.02 -22.69 -18.93
CA GLU A 370 -18.05 -21.22 -19.12
C GLU A 370 -16.63 -20.72 -19.42
N GLU A 371 -16.47 -19.39 -19.59
CA GLU A 371 -15.16 -18.79 -19.74
C GLU A 371 -14.30 -19.04 -18.50
N ILE A 372 -13.11 -19.58 -18.71
CA ILE A 372 -12.19 -19.93 -17.63
C ILE A 372 -11.24 -18.76 -17.40
N TYR A 373 -11.28 -18.20 -16.19
CA TYR A 373 -10.30 -17.24 -15.72
C TYR A 373 -9.20 -17.99 -14.98
N MET A 374 -8.02 -18.05 -15.60
CA MET A 374 -6.84 -18.68 -15.03
C MET A 374 -5.90 -17.58 -14.53
N HIS A 375 -5.81 -17.40 -13.22
CA HIS A 375 -4.90 -16.42 -12.59
C HIS A 375 -3.69 -17.15 -11.99
N PRO A 376 -2.77 -17.64 -12.83
CA PRO A 376 -1.66 -18.45 -12.38
C PRO A 376 -0.60 -17.57 -11.74
N SER A 377 -0.06 -18.01 -10.62
CA SER A 377 1.00 -17.27 -9.93
C SER A 377 2.12 -18.19 -9.47
N ILE A 378 3.35 -17.72 -9.53
CA ILE A 378 4.48 -18.39 -8.93
C ILE A 378 4.76 -17.85 -7.52
N LYS A 379 5.20 -18.73 -6.63
CA LYS A 379 5.61 -18.40 -5.27
C LYS A 379 6.97 -19.01 -5.00
N GLN A 380 7.75 -18.32 -4.21
CA GLN A 380 9.02 -18.84 -3.72
C GLN A 380 8.77 -19.64 -2.45
N LEU A 381 9.19 -20.90 -2.45
CA LEU A 381 9.17 -21.74 -1.26
C LEU A 381 10.58 -22.15 -0.89
N LYS A 382 10.86 -22.27 0.41
CA LYS A 382 12.07 -22.84 0.96
C LYS A 382 11.74 -24.13 1.73
N PHE A 383 12.65 -25.11 1.66
CA PHE A 383 12.50 -26.35 2.42
C PHE A 383 13.13 -26.18 3.80
N GLU A 384 12.30 -26.31 4.83
CA GLU A 384 12.71 -26.03 6.19
C GLU A 384 11.94 -26.92 7.18
N GLY A 385 12.66 -27.61 8.09
CA GLY A 385 12.00 -28.46 9.08
C GLY A 385 11.14 -29.57 8.46
N ASN A 386 11.58 -30.20 7.36
CA ASN A 386 10.90 -31.27 6.64
C ASN A 386 9.61 -30.83 5.89
N ALA A 387 9.49 -29.54 5.57
CA ALA A 387 8.36 -29.02 4.79
C ALA A 387 8.76 -27.80 3.95
N TRP A 388 8.05 -27.57 2.86
CA TRP A 388 8.12 -26.35 2.08
C TRP A 388 7.29 -25.27 2.77
N LYS A 389 7.86 -24.07 2.91
CA LYS A 389 7.24 -22.87 3.47
C LYS A 389 7.50 -21.69 2.55
N TYR A 390 6.73 -20.61 2.68
CA TYR A 390 7.02 -19.37 1.96
C TYR A 390 8.43 -18.88 2.30
N ALA A 391 9.18 -18.53 1.24
CA ALA A 391 10.56 -18.05 1.38
C ALA A 391 10.64 -16.57 1.83
N LYS A 392 9.52 -15.82 1.76
CA LYS A 392 9.50 -14.42 2.19
C LYS A 392 9.77 -14.35 3.70
N GLU A 393 10.82 -13.64 4.08
CA GLU A 393 11.09 -13.32 5.47
C GLU A 393 10.12 -12.22 5.94
N GLU A 394 9.57 -12.40 7.15
CA GLU A 394 8.67 -11.42 7.75
C GLU A 394 9.43 -10.09 7.96
N GLY A 395 8.82 -8.98 7.56
CA GLY A 395 9.42 -7.65 7.68
C GLY A 395 10.50 -7.33 6.63
N MET A 396 10.62 -8.14 5.58
CA MET A 396 11.54 -7.89 4.47
C MET A 396 10.78 -7.64 3.16
N ASP A 397 11.30 -6.76 2.33
CA ASP A 397 10.83 -6.52 0.97
C ASP A 397 11.99 -6.24 0.01
N ALA A 398 11.74 -6.33 -1.30
CA ALA A 398 12.77 -6.10 -2.30
C ALA A 398 12.18 -5.45 -3.55
N THR A 399 12.99 -4.61 -4.23
CA THR A 399 12.63 -4.02 -5.52
C THR A 399 12.85 -5.03 -6.64
N ARG A 400 11.91 -5.95 -6.85
CA ARG A 400 12.05 -7.07 -7.79
C ARG A 400 11.37 -6.79 -9.12
N ILE A 401 11.90 -7.41 -10.19
CA ILE A 401 11.19 -7.61 -11.46
C ILE A 401 10.19 -8.74 -11.28
N MET A 402 10.58 -9.83 -10.64
CA MET A 402 9.72 -10.96 -10.34
C MET A 402 8.54 -10.57 -9.44
N THR A 403 7.36 -10.37 -10.02
CA THR A 403 6.12 -10.08 -9.28
C THR A 403 5.46 -11.37 -8.74
N GLY A 404 5.68 -12.48 -9.42
CA GLY A 404 5.01 -13.77 -9.19
C GLY A 404 3.68 -13.90 -9.93
N GLU A 405 3.19 -12.85 -10.58
CA GLU A 405 2.05 -12.91 -11.50
C GLU A 405 2.52 -13.37 -12.88
N VAL A 406 1.60 -13.86 -13.71
CA VAL A 406 1.92 -14.30 -15.06
C VAL A 406 2.22 -13.09 -15.96
N ASP A 407 3.41 -13.11 -16.56
CA ASP A 407 3.87 -12.06 -17.47
C ASP A 407 3.53 -12.35 -18.95
N TYR A 408 3.30 -13.62 -19.30
CA TYR A 408 2.94 -14.10 -20.64
C TYR A 408 1.85 -15.17 -20.53
N LEU A 409 0.77 -15.02 -21.30
CA LEU A 409 -0.34 -15.95 -21.31
C LEU A 409 -0.85 -16.15 -22.74
N GLU A 410 -0.97 -17.41 -23.20
CA GLU A 410 -1.48 -17.77 -24.53
C GLU A 410 -2.33 -19.04 -24.42
N PRO A 411 -3.65 -19.00 -24.75
CA PRO A 411 -4.43 -17.80 -25.09
C PRO A 411 -4.75 -16.91 -23.90
N HIS A 412 -5.18 -15.68 -24.19
CA HIS A 412 -5.63 -14.70 -23.19
C HIS A 412 -6.81 -13.87 -23.75
N GLY A 413 -7.51 -13.17 -22.87
CA GLY A 413 -8.49 -12.15 -23.24
C GLY A 413 -7.86 -10.74 -23.33
N ASP A 414 -8.63 -9.76 -23.78
CA ASP A 414 -8.17 -8.38 -23.96
C ASP A 414 -8.29 -7.53 -22.70
N GLY A 415 -7.34 -6.62 -22.48
CA GLY A 415 -7.37 -5.62 -21.42
C GLY A 415 -7.65 -6.20 -20.03
N LYS A 416 -8.74 -5.78 -19.38
CA LYS A 416 -9.13 -6.29 -18.04
C LYS A 416 -9.45 -7.79 -18.00
N SER A 417 -9.64 -8.41 -19.17
CA SER A 417 -9.90 -9.85 -19.30
C SER A 417 -8.66 -10.68 -19.62
N PHE A 418 -7.46 -10.12 -19.48
CA PHE A 418 -6.19 -10.80 -19.80
C PHE A 418 -6.11 -12.25 -19.28
N TYR A 419 -6.61 -12.53 -18.09
CA TYR A 419 -6.58 -13.87 -17.49
C TYR A 419 -7.66 -14.84 -18.03
N ASN A 420 -8.50 -14.41 -18.98
CA ASN A 420 -9.53 -15.26 -19.60
C ASN A 420 -8.89 -16.10 -20.71
N ILE A 421 -8.84 -17.40 -20.53
CA ILE A 421 -8.32 -18.35 -21.54
C ILE A 421 -9.43 -18.88 -22.48
N GLY A 422 -10.68 -18.46 -22.29
CA GLY A 422 -11.84 -18.91 -23.06
C GLY A 422 -12.55 -20.13 -22.50
N SER A 423 -13.54 -20.63 -23.22
CA SER A 423 -14.32 -21.83 -22.88
C SER A 423 -13.75 -23.08 -23.56
N ILE A 424 -13.93 -24.24 -22.94
CA ILE A 424 -13.46 -25.54 -23.47
C ILE A 424 -14.64 -26.49 -23.62
N THR A 425 -14.86 -26.96 -24.85
CA THR A 425 -15.91 -27.96 -25.15
C THR A 425 -15.62 -29.26 -24.40
N SER A 426 -16.71 -29.99 -24.02
CA SER A 426 -16.58 -31.27 -23.32
C SER A 426 -15.64 -32.25 -24.06
N GLY A 427 -14.71 -32.83 -23.31
CA GLY A 427 -13.71 -33.76 -23.81
C GLY A 427 -12.53 -33.15 -24.57
N GLN A 428 -12.59 -31.85 -24.91
CA GLN A 428 -11.51 -31.17 -25.63
C GLN A 428 -10.38 -30.73 -24.68
N THR A 429 -9.20 -30.60 -25.26
CA THR A 429 -7.98 -30.13 -24.59
C THR A 429 -7.54 -28.83 -25.24
N MET A 430 -7.27 -27.83 -24.43
CA MET A 430 -6.68 -26.52 -24.80
C MET A 430 -5.23 -26.50 -24.37
N LYS A 431 -4.34 -26.03 -25.25
CA LYS A 431 -2.96 -25.72 -24.88
C LYS A 431 -2.94 -24.31 -24.30
N VAL A 432 -2.33 -24.15 -23.14
CA VAL A 432 -2.16 -22.88 -22.46
C VAL A 432 -0.69 -22.71 -22.11
N ASN A 433 -0.07 -21.66 -22.64
CA ASN A 433 1.32 -21.36 -22.37
C ASN A 433 1.42 -20.22 -21.36
N LEU A 434 2.29 -20.35 -20.39
CA LEU A 434 2.53 -19.38 -19.32
C LEU A 434 3.99 -18.92 -19.35
N GLY A 435 4.24 -17.67 -18.98
CA GLY A 435 5.60 -17.17 -18.83
C GLY A 435 5.75 -16.21 -17.65
N TYR A 436 6.93 -16.22 -17.06
CA TYR A 436 7.25 -15.42 -15.88
C TYR A 436 8.66 -14.83 -15.98
N PHE A 437 8.82 -13.57 -15.60
CA PHE A 437 10.14 -13.01 -15.35
C PHE A 437 10.58 -13.38 -13.95
N VAL A 438 11.73 -14.06 -13.84
CA VAL A 438 12.25 -14.62 -12.60
C VAL A 438 13.69 -14.19 -12.40
N ASP A 439 14.03 -13.80 -11.19
CA ASP A 439 15.42 -13.58 -10.80
C ASP A 439 16.17 -14.91 -10.84
N GLU A 440 17.33 -14.97 -11.53
CA GLU A 440 18.09 -16.20 -11.74
C GLU A 440 18.41 -16.93 -10.42
N ASP A 441 18.73 -16.17 -9.36
CA ASP A 441 19.01 -16.71 -8.02
C ASP A 441 17.78 -17.25 -7.28
N LYS A 442 16.60 -17.28 -7.92
CA LYS A 442 15.33 -17.78 -7.37
C LYS A 442 14.76 -18.98 -8.14
N LEU A 443 15.41 -19.41 -9.22
CA LEU A 443 14.96 -20.54 -10.05
C LEU A 443 14.80 -21.83 -9.27
N ASP A 444 15.62 -22.07 -8.26
CA ASP A 444 15.58 -23.23 -7.38
C ASP A 444 14.49 -23.23 -6.31
N SER A 445 13.70 -22.16 -6.25
CA SER A 445 12.71 -21.93 -5.19
C SER A 445 11.29 -21.67 -5.71
N ILE A 446 11.05 -21.75 -7.03
CA ILE A 446 9.77 -21.40 -7.65
C ILE A 446 8.79 -22.56 -7.71
N PHE A 447 7.54 -22.29 -7.35
CA PHE A 447 6.41 -23.23 -7.40
C PHE A 447 5.20 -22.53 -8.01
N LEU A 448 4.45 -23.23 -8.87
CA LEU A 448 3.26 -22.69 -9.54
C LEU A 448 1.99 -23.02 -8.75
N ASP A 449 1.16 -22.00 -8.51
CA ASP A 449 -0.27 -22.11 -8.17
C ASP A 449 -1.06 -21.72 -9.43
N ALA A 450 -1.52 -22.71 -10.20
CA ALA A 450 -2.05 -22.48 -11.53
C ALA A 450 -3.46 -21.87 -11.54
N PHE A 451 -4.28 -22.14 -10.50
CA PHE A 451 -5.65 -21.65 -10.39
C PHE A 451 -5.85 -20.96 -9.05
N ASN A 452 -5.25 -19.78 -8.92
CA ASN A 452 -5.29 -18.98 -7.69
C ASN A 452 -6.64 -18.27 -7.50
N TYR A 453 -7.36 -17.97 -8.59
CA TYR A 453 -8.64 -17.27 -8.54
C TYR A 453 -9.78 -18.28 -8.34
N ARG A 454 -10.41 -18.23 -7.17
CA ARG A 454 -11.53 -19.10 -6.78
C ARG A 454 -12.85 -18.35 -6.55
N GLY A 455 -12.96 -17.13 -7.07
CA GLY A 455 -14.15 -16.29 -6.93
C GLY A 455 -14.10 -15.27 -5.79
N ILE A 456 -14.93 -14.24 -5.92
CA ILE A 456 -15.10 -13.18 -4.90
C ILE A 456 -15.79 -13.79 -3.69
N GLY A 457 -15.10 -13.90 -2.56
CA GLY A 457 -15.61 -14.48 -1.30
C GLY A 457 -14.72 -15.56 -0.70
N ASP A 458 -13.79 -16.10 -1.47
CA ASP A 458 -12.89 -17.17 -1.01
C ASP A 458 -11.60 -16.65 -0.33
N THR A 459 -11.46 -15.33 -0.15
CA THR A 459 -10.31 -14.73 0.54
C THR A 459 -10.21 -15.17 2.01
N GLU A 460 -11.33 -15.45 2.67
CA GLU A 460 -11.33 -16.03 4.02
C GLU A 460 -11.09 -17.55 4.01
N ASN A 461 -11.43 -18.24 2.93
CA ASN A 461 -11.23 -19.67 2.72
C ASN A 461 -9.99 -20.01 1.89
N MET A 462 -9.09 -19.10 1.68
CA MET A 462 -7.72 -19.41 1.26
C MET A 462 -7.02 -20.28 2.32
N ASN A 463 -7.79 -21.27 2.78
CA ASN A 463 -7.34 -22.26 3.70
C ASN A 463 -6.22 -23.01 2.98
N SER A 464 -5.01 -22.85 3.48
CA SER A 464 -3.81 -23.55 3.01
C SER A 464 -4.03 -25.07 2.81
N LYS A 465 -5.13 -25.62 3.35
CA LYS A 465 -5.53 -27.03 3.16
C LYS A 465 -5.94 -27.37 1.73
N ASN A 466 -6.50 -26.44 0.97
CA ASN A 466 -7.02 -26.66 -0.37
C ASN A 466 -6.07 -26.19 -1.47
N ARG A 467 -4.97 -25.54 -1.14
CA ARG A 467 -3.96 -25.15 -2.10
C ARG A 467 -3.09 -26.32 -2.48
N TRP A 468 -2.79 -26.41 -3.76
CA TRP A 468 -1.86 -27.34 -4.33
C TRP A 468 -0.87 -26.61 -5.22
N TRP A 469 0.29 -27.23 -5.45
CA TRP A 469 1.46 -26.60 -6.05
C TRP A 469 2.08 -27.52 -7.07
N PHE A 470 2.61 -26.95 -8.14
CA PHE A 470 3.55 -27.64 -9.01
C PHE A 470 4.98 -27.21 -8.69
N ASP A 471 5.84 -28.19 -8.52
CA ASP A 471 7.29 -27.97 -8.45
C ASP A 471 7.81 -27.70 -9.86
N ILE A 472 8.18 -26.45 -10.12
CA ILE A 472 8.69 -25.97 -11.41
C ILE A 472 10.12 -25.44 -11.28
N ARG A 473 10.84 -25.79 -10.22
CA ARG A 473 12.21 -25.38 -9.97
C ARG A 473 13.15 -25.81 -11.09
N GLN A 474 14.17 -24.99 -11.37
CA GLN A 474 15.18 -25.20 -12.40
C GLN A 474 16.58 -25.13 -11.82
#